data_4aaef87d49eb05f8487e9c63cb884a2e
#
_entry.id   4aaef87d49eb05f8487e9c63cb884a2e
#
_cell.length_a   1.000
_cell.length_b   1.000
_cell.length_c   1.000
_cell.angle_alpha   90.00
_cell.angle_beta   90.00
_cell.angle_gamma   90.00
#
_symmetry.space_group_name_H-M   'P 1'
#
loop_
_entity.id
_entity.type
_entity.pdbx_description
1 polymer ?
#
loop_
_entity_poly.entity_id
_entity_poly.type
_entity_poly.pdbx_seq_one_letter_code
_entity_poly.pdbx_strand_id
1 'polypeptide(L)'
;MAVLALLAIWTPVRAQTLVADLSSHLIAITTGFTGTDVVLFGAIDQPGDVAVVIEGPETSQTVRRKDRIAGIWINNETLKFSHVPGFYGVASNKPLDALLPPAVAQRHEIGLDHVRMLPRADADATTVAEFRSALIRNKQREGLYGTEVGEVVFLGQRLFRTSISFPANVPIGLYTVSVYLIRDQDVVGAQTTPLAVSKIGFSADIFDFAQHDGLIYGLMGVLLAVGAGWLAGTVFRKG
;
A
#
# COMPACT_ATOMS: atom_id res chain seq x y z
N MET A 1 -9.02 18.50 -63.95
CA MET A 1 -9.69 17.74 -62.91
C MET A 1 -8.62 16.97 -62.14
N ALA A 2 -8.27 17.44 -60.96
CA ALA A 2 -7.29 16.82 -60.09
C ALA A 2 -8.07 16.03 -59.00
N VAL A 3 -7.94 14.70 -59.02
CA VAL A 3 -8.54 13.80 -58.00
C VAL A 3 -7.57 13.74 -56.81
N LEU A 4 -7.95 14.37 -55.70
CA LEU A 4 -7.23 14.30 -54.45
C LEU A 4 -7.53 12.94 -53.81
N ALA A 5 -6.58 12.00 -53.84
CA ALA A 5 -6.67 10.72 -53.13
C ALA A 5 -6.43 10.96 -51.63
N LEU A 6 -7.49 10.89 -50.81
CA LEU A 6 -7.43 10.95 -49.39
C LEU A 6 -6.91 9.61 -48.85
N LEU A 7 -5.61 9.52 -48.55
CA LEU A 7 -5.01 8.40 -47.86
C LEU A 7 -5.44 8.45 -46.38
N ALA A 8 -6.45 7.66 -46.03
CA ALA A 8 -6.82 7.41 -44.63
C ALA A 8 -5.70 6.60 -43.93
N ILE A 9 -4.90 7.27 -43.13
CA ILE A 9 -3.90 6.64 -42.24
C ILE A 9 -4.66 5.91 -41.17
N TRP A 10 -4.84 4.61 -41.33
CA TRP A 10 -5.33 3.74 -40.28
C TRP A 10 -4.20 3.56 -39.27
N THR A 11 -4.23 4.32 -38.17
CA THR A 11 -3.40 4.03 -37.00
C THR A 11 -3.96 2.79 -36.33
N PRO A 12 -3.18 1.70 -36.17
CA PRO A 12 -3.66 0.53 -35.42
C PRO A 12 -3.90 0.96 -33.99
N VAL A 13 -5.15 0.90 -33.55
CA VAL A 13 -5.49 0.98 -32.13
C VAL A 13 -4.85 -0.22 -31.45
N ARG A 14 -3.80 0.01 -30.65
CA ARG A 14 -3.21 -1.05 -29.82
C ARG A 14 -4.26 -1.42 -28.78
N ALA A 15 -4.84 -2.61 -28.94
CA ALA A 15 -5.68 -3.20 -27.89
C ALA A 15 -4.84 -3.31 -26.61
N GLN A 16 -5.44 -2.95 -25.49
CA GLN A 16 -4.81 -3.15 -24.18
C GLN A 16 -4.62 -4.66 -23.95
N THR A 17 -3.39 -5.06 -23.71
CA THR A 17 -3.04 -6.47 -23.52
C THR A 17 -3.44 -7.00 -22.14
N LEU A 18 -3.69 -6.10 -21.19
CA LEU A 18 -4.05 -6.35 -19.80
C LEU A 18 -5.04 -5.28 -19.36
N VAL A 19 -6.14 -5.71 -18.72
CA VAL A 19 -7.10 -4.84 -18.03
C VAL A 19 -7.35 -5.43 -16.66
N ALA A 20 -7.22 -4.62 -15.62
CA ALA A 20 -7.48 -5.06 -14.25
C ALA A 20 -8.13 -3.93 -13.44
N ASP A 21 -8.97 -4.30 -12.48
CA ASP A 21 -9.62 -3.36 -11.59
C ASP A 21 -9.85 -3.98 -10.21
N LEU A 22 -10.17 -3.12 -9.24
CA LEU A 22 -10.46 -3.48 -7.85
C LEU A 22 -11.96 -3.47 -7.58
N SER A 23 -12.44 -4.34 -6.70
CA SER A 23 -13.82 -4.32 -6.22
C SER A 23 -14.16 -3.05 -5.43
N SER A 24 -13.15 -2.38 -4.89
CA SER A 24 -13.26 -1.07 -4.21
C SER A 24 -11.95 -0.32 -4.35
N HIS A 25 -12.04 1.00 -4.61
CA HIS A 25 -10.90 1.92 -4.65
C HIS A 25 -10.70 2.70 -3.35
N LEU A 26 -11.55 2.43 -2.35
CA LEU A 26 -11.48 3.05 -1.03
C LEU A 26 -11.66 2.01 0.06
N ILE A 27 -10.70 1.95 0.99
CA ILE A 27 -10.83 1.26 2.26
C ILE A 27 -11.14 2.30 3.34
N ALA A 28 -12.32 2.17 3.92
CA ALA A 28 -12.83 3.06 4.92
C ALA A 28 -12.52 2.54 6.33
N ILE A 29 -11.60 3.19 7.05
CA ILE A 29 -11.26 2.84 8.44
C ILE A 29 -12.23 3.56 9.37
N THR A 30 -13.12 2.80 10.02
CA THR A 30 -14.03 3.26 11.08
C THR A 30 -13.52 2.81 12.44
N THR A 31 -14.20 3.22 13.51
CA THR A 31 -13.87 2.81 14.90
C THR A 31 -13.95 1.30 15.14
N GLY A 32 -14.73 0.57 14.33
CA GLY A 32 -14.87 -0.89 14.39
C GLY A 32 -14.10 -1.65 13.31
N PHE A 33 -13.15 -1.02 12.64
CA PHE A 33 -12.41 -1.65 11.55
C PHE A 33 -11.48 -2.75 12.08
N THR A 34 -11.69 -3.98 11.62
CA THR A 34 -10.91 -5.18 11.98
C THR A 34 -10.05 -5.72 10.84
N GLY A 35 -10.00 -5.01 9.72
CA GLY A 35 -9.42 -5.44 8.47
C GLY A 35 -10.48 -5.65 7.39
N THR A 36 -10.07 -5.80 6.14
CA THR A 36 -10.96 -6.04 5.00
C THR A 36 -10.23 -6.73 3.86
N ASP A 37 -11.00 -7.42 3.02
CA ASP A 37 -10.49 -7.99 1.78
C ASP A 37 -10.97 -7.17 0.59
N VAL A 38 -10.06 -6.91 -0.34
CA VAL A 38 -10.35 -6.29 -1.63
C VAL A 38 -10.07 -7.30 -2.72
N VAL A 39 -11.03 -7.52 -3.60
CA VAL A 39 -10.86 -8.40 -4.74
C VAL A 39 -10.33 -7.59 -5.91
N LEU A 40 -9.21 -8.05 -6.48
CA LEU A 40 -8.71 -7.61 -7.76
C LEU A 40 -9.15 -8.63 -8.81
N PHE A 41 -9.66 -8.15 -9.92
CA PHE A 41 -10.03 -8.97 -11.07
C PHE A 41 -9.51 -8.32 -12.35
N GLY A 42 -9.29 -9.13 -13.35
CA GLY A 42 -8.80 -8.61 -14.63
C GLY A 42 -8.90 -9.63 -15.76
N ALA A 43 -8.51 -9.14 -16.92
CA ALA A 43 -8.50 -9.94 -18.14
C ALA A 43 -7.21 -9.70 -18.95
N ILE A 44 -6.73 -10.74 -19.58
CA ILE A 44 -5.61 -10.71 -20.53
C ILE A 44 -6.09 -11.07 -21.93
N ASP A 45 -5.51 -10.45 -22.95
CA ASP A 45 -5.86 -10.68 -24.35
C ASP A 45 -5.35 -12.03 -24.86
N GLN A 46 -4.17 -12.44 -24.42
CA GLN A 46 -3.49 -13.67 -24.77
C GLN A 46 -2.98 -14.39 -23.52
N PRO A 47 -2.83 -15.73 -23.57
CA PRO A 47 -2.31 -16.50 -22.44
C PRO A 47 -0.97 -15.96 -21.94
N GLY A 48 -0.83 -15.91 -20.64
CA GLY A 48 0.35 -15.43 -19.92
C GLY A 48 0.18 -15.63 -18.43
N ASP A 49 1.23 -15.35 -17.68
CA ASP A 49 1.21 -15.40 -16.23
C ASP A 49 0.96 -14.01 -15.66
N VAL A 50 0.43 -13.94 -14.44
CA VAL A 50 0.09 -12.68 -13.79
C VAL A 50 0.75 -12.60 -12.42
N ALA A 51 1.42 -11.48 -12.16
CA ALA A 51 1.85 -11.09 -10.83
C ALA A 51 1.18 -9.76 -10.44
N VAL A 52 0.77 -9.66 -9.19
CA VAL A 52 0.15 -8.48 -8.59
C VAL A 52 1.02 -8.02 -7.44
N VAL A 53 1.38 -6.75 -7.43
CA VAL A 53 2.15 -6.12 -6.35
C VAL A 53 1.31 -5.00 -5.75
N ILE A 54 1.22 -4.97 -4.44
CA ILE A 54 0.51 -3.95 -3.69
C ILE A 54 1.50 -3.22 -2.78
N GLU A 55 1.61 -1.92 -2.96
CA GLU A 55 2.51 -1.07 -2.18
C GLU A 55 1.71 0.01 -1.47
N GLY A 56 1.90 0.11 -0.15
CA GLY A 56 1.35 1.19 0.66
C GLY A 56 2.20 2.45 0.60
N PRO A 57 1.75 3.54 1.24
CA PRO A 57 2.46 4.82 1.24
C PRO A 57 3.87 4.66 1.79
N GLU A 58 4.82 5.31 1.13
CA GLU A 58 6.23 5.28 1.52
C GLU A 58 6.47 5.99 2.85
N THR A 59 7.29 5.40 3.68
CA THR A 59 7.67 5.94 4.99
C THR A 59 9.18 5.85 5.22
N SER A 60 9.69 6.60 6.20
CA SER A 60 11.04 6.40 6.71
C SER A 60 11.00 5.53 7.95
N GLN A 61 11.80 4.46 7.99
CA GLN A 61 11.86 3.52 9.10
C GLN A 61 13.23 3.51 9.75
N THR A 62 13.25 3.40 11.07
CA THR A 62 14.48 3.31 11.85
C THR A 62 14.56 1.96 12.52
N VAL A 63 15.60 1.20 12.20
CA VAL A 63 15.89 -0.10 12.80
C VAL A 63 17.04 0.05 13.77
N ARG A 64 16.92 -0.58 14.95
CA ARG A 64 17.94 -0.54 16.00
C ARG A 64 18.32 -1.95 16.39
N ARG A 65 19.62 -2.20 16.48
CA ARG A 65 20.16 -3.43 17.03
C ARG A 65 20.34 -3.26 18.54
N LYS A 66 19.80 -4.17 19.32
CA LYS A 66 20.02 -4.24 20.76
C LYS A 66 21.13 -5.23 21.04
N ASP A 67 22.12 -4.78 21.78
CA ASP A 67 23.19 -5.62 22.31
C ASP A 67 23.22 -5.61 23.83
N ARG A 68 23.73 -6.68 24.41
CA ARG A 68 23.84 -6.82 25.86
C ARG A 68 25.26 -6.47 26.29
N ILE A 69 25.47 -5.28 26.85
CA ILE A 69 26.77 -4.82 27.37
C ILE A 69 26.69 -4.74 28.89
N ALA A 70 27.58 -5.42 29.58
CA ALA A 70 27.63 -5.51 31.04
C ALA A 70 26.27 -5.92 31.69
N GLY A 71 25.53 -6.81 31.02
CA GLY A 71 24.23 -7.28 31.51
C GLY A 71 23.03 -6.39 31.18
N ILE A 72 23.22 -5.22 30.62
CA ILE A 72 22.17 -4.25 30.25
C ILE A 72 21.95 -4.26 28.73
N TRP A 73 20.68 -4.26 28.30
CA TRP A 73 20.33 -4.13 26.88
C TRP A 73 20.41 -2.67 26.45
N ILE A 74 21.29 -2.36 25.52
CA ILE A 74 21.43 -1.04 24.92
C ILE A 74 21.24 -1.08 23.42
N ASN A 75 20.79 0.03 22.84
CA ASN A 75 20.75 0.20 21.38
C ASN A 75 22.16 0.55 20.90
N ASN A 76 22.88 -0.42 20.38
CA ASN A 76 24.28 -0.24 19.98
C ASN A 76 24.39 0.35 18.57
N GLU A 77 23.49 -0.04 17.69
CA GLU A 77 23.55 0.35 16.27
C GLU A 77 22.19 0.75 15.75
N THR A 78 22.15 1.76 14.89
CA THR A 78 20.91 2.31 14.34
C THR A 78 21.08 2.61 12.86
N LEU A 79 20.19 2.07 12.02
CA LEU A 79 20.15 2.37 10.60
C LEU A 79 18.75 2.86 10.20
N LYS A 80 18.72 3.95 9.44
CA LYS A 80 17.48 4.53 8.92
C LYS A 80 17.34 4.21 7.44
N PHE A 81 16.16 3.71 7.07
CA PHE A 81 15.78 3.48 5.68
C PHE A 81 14.76 4.50 5.21
N SER A 82 14.86 4.96 3.99
CA SER A 82 13.86 5.72 3.25
C SER A 82 13.24 4.87 2.15
N HIS A 83 12.11 5.32 1.59
CA HIS A 83 11.33 4.60 0.56
C HIS A 83 10.89 3.21 1.03
N VAL A 84 10.50 3.10 2.31
CA VAL A 84 9.97 1.85 2.86
C VAL A 84 8.45 1.85 2.70
N PRO A 85 7.86 0.95 1.91
CA PRO A 85 6.42 0.84 1.81
C PRO A 85 5.80 0.58 3.18
N GLY A 86 4.72 1.28 3.51
CA GLY A 86 3.98 1.06 4.75
C GLY A 86 3.31 -0.31 4.81
N PHE A 87 2.96 -0.83 3.63
CA PHE A 87 2.36 -2.15 3.40
C PHE A 87 2.95 -2.73 2.11
N TYR A 88 3.15 -4.05 2.07
CA TYR A 88 3.61 -4.73 0.87
C TYR A 88 3.01 -6.13 0.77
N GLY A 89 2.39 -6.41 -0.36
CA GLY A 89 1.82 -7.70 -0.70
C GLY A 89 2.11 -8.11 -2.14
N VAL A 90 2.28 -9.39 -2.37
CA VAL A 90 2.45 -9.97 -3.72
C VAL A 90 1.51 -11.13 -3.88
N ALA A 91 0.90 -11.24 -5.05
CA ALA A 91 0.13 -12.42 -5.45
C ALA A 91 0.54 -12.85 -6.87
N SER A 92 0.53 -14.15 -7.15
CA SER A 92 0.87 -14.67 -8.47
C SER A 92 0.18 -16.02 -8.75
N ASN A 93 0.09 -16.39 -10.02
CA ASN A 93 -0.49 -17.68 -10.41
C ASN A 93 0.53 -18.82 -10.42
N LYS A 94 1.81 -18.51 -10.24
CA LYS A 94 2.92 -19.47 -10.12
C LYS A 94 3.95 -18.95 -9.13
N PRO A 95 4.84 -19.80 -8.59
CA PRO A 95 5.97 -19.33 -7.78
C PRO A 95 6.78 -18.26 -8.51
N LEU A 96 7.18 -17.19 -7.81
CA LEU A 96 7.86 -16.03 -8.41
C LEU A 96 9.16 -16.41 -9.12
N ASP A 97 9.92 -17.37 -8.57
CA ASP A 97 11.17 -17.86 -9.13
C ASP A 97 10.98 -18.56 -10.49
N ALA A 98 9.79 -19.15 -10.70
CA ALA A 98 9.43 -19.76 -11.98
C ALA A 98 8.89 -18.73 -12.99
N LEU A 99 8.40 -17.57 -12.51
CA LEU A 99 7.82 -16.53 -13.35
C LEU A 99 8.88 -15.62 -13.96
N LEU A 100 9.83 -15.15 -13.15
CA LEU A 100 10.74 -14.08 -13.53
C LEU A 100 12.17 -14.35 -13.08
N PRO A 101 13.17 -14.03 -13.93
CA PRO A 101 14.56 -13.95 -13.50
C PRO A 101 14.73 -12.86 -12.43
N PRO A 102 15.70 -13.01 -11.50
CA PRO A 102 15.94 -12.04 -10.43
C PRO A 102 16.14 -10.60 -10.93
N ALA A 103 16.79 -10.42 -12.09
CA ALA A 103 17.03 -9.09 -12.68
C ALA A 103 15.74 -8.39 -13.11
N VAL A 104 14.76 -9.13 -13.62
CA VAL A 104 13.45 -8.58 -14.02
C VAL A 104 12.60 -8.32 -12.78
N ALA A 105 12.59 -9.27 -11.82
CA ALA A 105 11.89 -9.11 -10.55
C ALA A 105 12.40 -7.87 -9.79
N GLN A 106 13.71 -7.63 -9.77
CA GLN A 106 14.32 -6.45 -9.14
C GLN A 106 13.93 -5.15 -9.84
N ARG A 107 13.85 -5.14 -11.19
CA ARG A 107 13.46 -3.95 -11.96
C ARG A 107 12.05 -3.48 -11.64
N HIS A 108 11.15 -4.42 -11.40
CA HIS A 108 9.73 -4.17 -11.15
C HIS A 108 9.35 -4.29 -9.67
N GLU A 109 10.34 -4.46 -8.78
CA GLU A 109 10.17 -4.60 -7.33
C GLU A 109 9.20 -5.74 -6.94
N ILE A 110 9.18 -6.82 -7.73
CA ILE A 110 8.31 -7.99 -7.52
C ILE A 110 8.97 -8.95 -6.54
N GLY A 111 8.39 -9.10 -5.37
CA GLY A 111 8.90 -9.93 -4.27
C GLY A 111 9.61 -9.13 -3.18
N LEU A 112 9.50 -9.58 -1.92
CA LEU A 112 10.03 -8.89 -0.75
C LEU A 112 11.54 -8.63 -0.82
N ASP A 113 12.28 -9.50 -1.47
CA ASP A 113 13.74 -9.36 -1.62
C ASP A 113 14.11 -8.23 -2.58
N HIS A 114 13.19 -7.80 -3.42
CA HIS A 114 13.38 -6.80 -4.46
C HIS A 114 12.80 -5.43 -4.13
N VAL A 115 12.04 -5.30 -3.02
CA VAL A 115 11.48 -4.02 -2.57
C VAL A 115 12.58 -3.00 -2.35
N ARG A 116 12.42 -1.81 -2.88
CA ARG A 116 13.40 -0.74 -2.75
C ARG A 116 13.35 -0.14 -1.35
N MET A 117 14.47 -0.25 -0.63
CA MET A 117 14.67 0.34 0.69
C MET A 117 16.06 0.96 0.71
N LEU A 118 16.14 2.30 0.80
CA LEU A 118 17.41 3.03 0.69
C LEU A 118 17.95 3.37 2.08
N PRO A 119 19.14 2.89 2.47
CA PRO A 119 19.79 3.30 3.72
C PRO A 119 20.16 4.78 3.64
N ARG A 120 20.01 5.52 4.74
CA ARG A 120 20.33 6.96 4.83
C ARG A 120 21.72 7.25 5.40
N ALA A 121 22.47 6.23 5.74
CA ALA A 121 23.84 6.36 6.24
C ALA A 121 24.75 5.44 5.43
N ASP A 122 26.02 5.80 5.34
CA ASP A 122 27.05 4.92 4.81
C ASP A 122 27.29 3.79 5.81
N ALA A 123 26.81 2.62 5.46
CA ALA A 123 27.03 1.38 6.19
C ALA A 123 27.51 0.32 5.19
N ASP A 124 28.27 -0.65 5.69
CA ASP A 124 28.72 -1.75 4.86
C ASP A 124 27.53 -2.60 4.36
N ALA A 125 27.70 -3.24 3.21
CA ALA A 125 26.63 -4.00 2.56
C ALA A 125 26.07 -5.12 3.44
N THR A 126 26.89 -5.73 4.29
CA THR A 126 26.49 -6.80 5.19
C THR A 126 25.54 -6.26 6.28
N THR A 127 25.92 -5.16 6.92
CA THR A 127 25.09 -4.47 7.92
C THR A 127 23.77 -4.01 7.32
N VAL A 128 23.80 -3.42 6.12
CA VAL A 128 22.57 -3.02 5.41
C VAL A 128 21.65 -4.22 5.17
N ALA A 129 22.18 -5.35 4.73
CA ALA A 129 21.40 -6.56 4.47
C ALA A 129 20.78 -7.14 5.76
N GLU A 130 21.51 -7.16 6.87
CA GLU A 130 21.01 -7.62 8.18
C GLU A 130 19.88 -6.73 8.69
N PHE A 131 20.06 -5.39 8.64
CA PHE A 131 19.05 -4.44 9.10
C PHE A 131 17.81 -4.46 8.21
N ARG A 132 17.99 -4.59 6.89
CA ARG A 132 16.88 -4.77 5.94
C ARG A 132 16.07 -6.03 6.25
N SER A 133 16.73 -7.16 6.47
CA SER A 133 16.08 -8.42 6.83
C SER A 133 15.32 -8.30 8.16
N ALA A 134 15.89 -7.58 9.14
CA ALA A 134 15.23 -7.31 10.42
C ALA A 134 13.99 -6.43 10.24
N LEU A 135 14.05 -5.42 9.36
CA LEU A 135 12.92 -4.56 9.03
C LEU A 135 11.78 -5.36 8.39
N ILE A 136 12.09 -6.19 7.39
CA ILE A 136 11.11 -7.06 6.74
C ILE A 136 10.44 -7.98 7.76
N ARG A 137 11.22 -8.67 8.61
CA ARG A 137 10.65 -9.54 9.67
C ARG A 137 9.76 -8.79 10.65
N ASN A 138 10.09 -7.54 10.99
CA ASN A 138 9.24 -6.73 11.86
C ASN A 138 7.91 -6.40 11.18
N LYS A 139 7.95 -5.96 9.92
CA LYS A 139 6.76 -5.68 9.11
C LYS A 139 5.88 -6.91 8.89
N GLN A 140 6.49 -8.09 8.72
CA GLN A 140 5.76 -9.36 8.64
C GLN A 140 5.08 -9.71 9.98
N ARG A 141 5.74 -9.52 11.13
CA ARG A 141 5.12 -9.71 12.45
C ARG A 141 3.95 -8.76 12.72
N GLU A 142 4.01 -7.56 12.17
CA GLU A 142 2.91 -6.58 12.21
C GLU A 142 1.77 -6.93 11.23
N GLY A 143 1.94 -7.93 10.36
CA GLY A 143 1.00 -8.29 9.31
C GLY A 143 0.94 -7.29 8.15
N LEU A 144 1.90 -6.34 8.08
CA LEU A 144 1.95 -5.32 7.05
C LEU A 144 2.67 -5.78 5.78
N TYR A 145 3.52 -6.80 5.90
CA TYR A 145 4.17 -7.46 4.76
C TYR A 145 3.73 -8.91 4.69
N GLY A 146 3.32 -9.36 3.50
CA GLY A 146 2.94 -10.75 3.28
C GLY A 146 4.08 -11.71 3.63
N THR A 147 3.77 -12.78 4.36
CA THR A 147 4.73 -13.88 4.63
C THR A 147 4.77 -14.87 3.49
N GLU A 148 3.70 -14.95 2.74
CA GLU A 148 3.54 -15.84 1.60
C GLU A 148 3.06 -15.05 0.38
N VAL A 149 3.33 -15.59 -0.79
CA VAL A 149 2.81 -15.06 -2.05
C VAL A 149 1.34 -15.46 -2.15
N GLY A 150 0.45 -14.48 -2.31
CA GLY A 150 -0.98 -14.72 -2.52
C GLY A 150 -1.23 -15.45 -3.84
N GLU A 151 -2.37 -16.11 -3.96
CA GLU A 151 -2.74 -16.84 -5.15
C GLU A 151 -3.54 -15.97 -6.13
N VAL A 152 -3.14 -15.97 -7.41
CA VAL A 152 -3.93 -15.45 -8.52
C VAL A 152 -4.60 -16.65 -9.21
N VAL A 153 -5.93 -16.69 -9.16
CA VAL A 153 -6.73 -17.76 -9.75
C VAL A 153 -7.24 -17.36 -11.11
N PHE A 154 -6.97 -18.16 -12.13
CA PHE A 154 -7.55 -17.97 -13.45
C PHE A 154 -8.94 -18.61 -13.55
N LEU A 155 -9.91 -17.87 -14.06
CA LEU A 155 -11.25 -18.31 -14.40
C LEU A 155 -11.32 -18.50 -15.92
N GLY A 156 -10.99 -19.72 -16.35
CA GLY A 156 -10.74 -20.02 -17.77
C GLY A 156 -9.34 -19.58 -18.19
N GLN A 157 -9.19 -19.10 -19.43
CA GLN A 157 -7.87 -18.82 -20.01
C GLN A 157 -7.46 -17.33 -19.97
N ARG A 158 -8.40 -16.43 -19.66
CA ARG A 158 -8.19 -14.99 -19.82
C ARG A 158 -8.61 -14.17 -18.62
N LEU A 159 -9.57 -14.62 -17.84
CA LEU A 159 -10.01 -13.92 -16.65
C LEU A 159 -9.22 -14.40 -15.45
N PHE A 160 -8.82 -13.48 -14.59
CA PHE A 160 -8.16 -13.80 -13.33
C PHE A 160 -8.72 -12.98 -12.18
N ARG A 161 -8.56 -13.49 -10.97
CA ARG A 161 -8.87 -12.78 -9.73
C ARG A 161 -7.89 -13.15 -8.64
N THR A 162 -7.73 -12.25 -7.68
CA THR A 162 -7.03 -12.49 -6.42
C THR A 162 -7.71 -11.71 -5.30
N SER A 163 -7.59 -12.17 -4.08
CA SER A 163 -8.06 -11.46 -2.89
C SER A 163 -6.86 -10.91 -2.14
N ILE A 164 -6.93 -9.64 -1.77
CA ILE A 164 -5.91 -8.89 -1.07
C ILE A 164 -6.45 -8.56 0.31
N SER A 165 -5.84 -9.13 1.36
CA SER A 165 -6.27 -8.90 2.74
C SER A 165 -5.50 -7.72 3.36
N PHE A 166 -6.24 -6.76 3.88
CA PHE A 166 -5.69 -5.61 4.59
C PHE A 166 -5.96 -5.76 6.09
N PRO A 167 -4.91 -5.74 6.94
CA PRO A 167 -5.06 -5.89 8.39
C PRO A 167 -5.66 -4.64 9.05
N ALA A 168 -6.09 -4.77 10.30
CA ALA A 168 -6.69 -3.67 11.07
C ALA A 168 -5.74 -2.48 11.28
N ASN A 169 -4.43 -2.72 11.31
CA ASN A 169 -3.38 -1.71 11.49
C ASN A 169 -2.81 -1.18 10.17
N VAL A 170 -3.50 -1.40 9.05
CA VAL A 170 -3.10 -0.92 7.73
C VAL A 170 -2.89 0.61 7.75
N PRO A 171 -1.74 1.12 7.26
CA PRO A 171 -1.49 2.57 7.22
C PRO A 171 -2.47 3.30 6.30
N ILE A 172 -2.90 4.49 6.73
CA ILE A 172 -3.69 5.39 5.89
C ILE A 172 -2.82 6.01 4.80
N GLY A 173 -3.38 6.22 3.62
CA GLY A 173 -2.71 6.85 2.49
C GLY A 173 -3.12 6.27 1.15
N LEU A 174 -2.38 6.65 0.12
CA LEU A 174 -2.58 6.15 -1.24
C LEU A 174 -1.71 4.91 -1.47
N TYR A 175 -2.35 3.85 -1.92
CA TYR A 175 -1.74 2.57 -2.29
C TYR A 175 -1.66 2.45 -3.80
N THR A 176 -0.63 1.79 -4.26
CA THR A 176 -0.43 1.45 -5.66
C THR A 176 -0.62 -0.05 -5.82
N VAL A 177 -1.58 -0.45 -6.64
CA VAL A 177 -1.80 -1.85 -7.01
C VAL A 177 -1.35 -2.03 -8.45
N SER A 178 -0.22 -2.71 -8.64
CA SER A 178 0.38 -2.95 -9.95
C SER A 178 0.16 -4.39 -10.38
N VAL A 179 -0.41 -4.57 -11.56
CA VAL A 179 -0.64 -5.88 -12.17
C VAL A 179 0.30 -6.02 -13.35
N TYR A 180 1.08 -7.08 -13.35
CA TYR A 180 2.07 -7.39 -14.39
C TYR A 180 1.65 -8.62 -15.17
N LEU A 181 1.62 -8.49 -16.50
CA LEU A 181 1.45 -9.61 -17.43
C LEU A 181 2.84 -10.09 -17.85
N ILE A 182 3.10 -11.37 -17.63
CA ILE A 182 4.40 -12.00 -17.81
C ILE A 182 4.29 -13.05 -18.91
N ARG A 183 5.22 -13.00 -19.87
CA ARG A 183 5.39 -14.00 -20.92
C ARG A 183 6.89 -14.20 -21.18
N ASP A 184 7.30 -15.44 -21.38
CA ASP A 184 8.70 -15.77 -21.67
C ASP A 184 9.68 -15.19 -20.64
N GLN A 185 9.28 -15.19 -19.35
CA GLN A 185 10.05 -14.65 -18.22
C GLN A 185 10.34 -13.13 -18.31
N ASP A 186 9.53 -12.39 -19.05
CA ASP A 186 9.63 -10.92 -19.11
C ASP A 186 8.25 -10.27 -18.91
N VAL A 187 8.25 -9.01 -18.45
CA VAL A 187 7.04 -8.22 -18.26
C VAL A 187 6.65 -7.58 -19.61
N VAL A 188 5.55 -8.08 -20.19
CA VAL A 188 5.06 -7.61 -21.49
C VAL A 188 3.94 -6.57 -21.38
N GLY A 189 3.36 -6.42 -20.19
CA GLY A 189 2.33 -5.43 -19.91
C GLY A 189 2.25 -5.14 -18.43
N ALA A 190 1.88 -3.92 -18.09
CA ALA A 190 1.65 -3.52 -16.70
C ALA A 190 0.46 -2.56 -16.65
N GLN A 191 -0.36 -2.70 -15.61
CA GLN A 191 -1.43 -1.76 -15.28
C GLN A 191 -1.37 -1.44 -13.80
N THR A 192 -1.54 -0.16 -13.49
CA THR A 192 -1.53 0.32 -12.11
C THR A 192 -2.88 0.94 -11.78
N THR A 193 -3.45 0.55 -10.64
CA THR A 193 -4.71 1.05 -10.12
C THR A 193 -4.48 1.63 -8.72
N PRO A 194 -4.89 2.87 -8.43
CA PRO A 194 -4.78 3.46 -7.10
C PRO A 194 -5.86 2.90 -6.17
N LEU A 195 -5.50 2.70 -4.90
CA LEU A 195 -6.40 2.34 -3.82
C LEU A 195 -6.17 3.28 -2.65
N ALA A 196 -7.21 3.99 -2.21
CA ALA A 196 -7.13 4.89 -1.08
C ALA A 196 -7.50 4.17 0.22
N VAL A 197 -6.71 4.35 1.27
CA VAL A 197 -7.05 3.93 2.63
C VAL A 197 -7.17 5.18 3.48
N SER A 198 -8.37 5.46 3.99
CA SER A 198 -8.62 6.65 4.80
C SER A 198 -9.53 6.38 5.98
N LYS A 199 -9.35 7.18 7.04
CA LYS A 199 -10.31 7.18 8.15
C LYS A 199 -11.56 7.93 7.70
N ILE A 200 -12.71 7.32 7.93
CA ILE A 200 -14.01 7.96 7.70
C ILE A 200 -14.87 7.84 8.95
N GLY A 201 -15.81 8.80 9.10
CA GLY A 201 -16.75 8.84 10.20
C GLY A 201 -16.60 10.10 11.05
N PHE A 202 -17.53 10.29 12.00
CA PHE A 202 -17.69 11.51 12.81
C PHE A 202 -16.39 11.99 13.47
N SER A 203 -15.53 11.07 13.92
CA SER A 203 -14.23 11.42 14.53
C SER A 203 -13.22 11.98 13.52
N ALA A 204 -13.26 11.54 12.25
CA ALA A 204 -12.43 12.07 11.19
C ALA A 204 -12.91 13.46 10.78
N ASP A 205 -14.22 13.65 10.64
CA ASP A 205 -14.82 14.95 10.29
C ASP A 205 -14.53 16.01 11.36
N ILE A 206 -14.58 15.63 12.66
CA ILE A 206 -14.17 16.52 13.77
C ILE A 206 -12.69 16.86 13.72
N PHE A 207 -11.84 15.88 13.43
CA PHE A 207 -10.39 16.10 13.34
C PHE A 207 -10.06 17.03 12.18
N ASP A 208 -10.64 16.80 11.00
CA ASP A 208 -10.43 17.62 9.82
C ASP A 208 -10.96 19.04 10.03
N PHE A 209 -12.11 19.19 10.66
CA PHE A 209 -12.66 20.49 11.07
C PHE A 209 -11.74 21.23 12.05
N ALA A 210 -11.20 20.51 13.05
CA ALA A 210 -10.25 21.11 14.00
C ALA A 210 -8.93 21.56 13.35
N GLN A 211 -8.48 20.87 12.29
CA GLN A 211 -7.25 21.20 11.57
C GLN A 211 -7.44 22.33 10.54
N HIS A 212 -8.56 22.33 9.81
CA HIS A 212 -8.82 23.33 8.77
C HIS A 212 -9.40 24.64 9.34
N ASP A 213 -10.29 24.53 10.32
CA ASP A 213 -11.03 25.66 10.91
C ASP A 213 -10.77 25.79 12.42
N GLY A 214 -9.51 25.69 12.86
CA GLY A 214 -9.12 25.65 14.26
C GLY A 214 -9.65 26.81 15.12
N LEU A 215 -9.81 28.01 14.54
CA LEU A 215 -10.42 29.18 15.23
C LEU A 215 -11.90 28.94 15.52
N ILE A 216 -12.64 28.42 14.53
CA ILE A 216 -14.09 28.14 14.66
C ILE A 216 -14.29 26.98 15.63
N TYR A 217 -13.47 25.95 15.54
CA TYR A 217 -13.49 24.80 16.45
C TYR A 217 -13.24 25.23 17.90
N GLY A 218 -12.21 26.08 18.15
CA GLY A 218 -11.91 26.63 19.45
C GLY A 218 -13.03 27.50 20.01
N LEU A 219 -13.62 28.35 19.19
CA LEU A 219 -14.77 29.20 19.57
C LEU A 219 -15.99 28.37 19.97
N MET A 220 -16.31 27.34 19.19
CA MET A 220 -17.38 26.39 19.52
C MET A 220 -17.12 25.66 20.84
N GLY A 221 -15.88 25.25 21.12
CA GLY A 221 -15.50 24.64 22.38
C GLY A 221 -15.73 25.56 23.58
N VAL A 222 -15.37 26.83 23.45
CA VAL A 222 -15.61 27.85 24.51
C VAL A 222 -17.11 28.08 24.72
N LEU A 223 -17.89 28.21 23.64
CA LEU A 223 -19.35 28.39 23.75
C LEU A 223 -20.02 27.20 24.41
N LEU A 224 -19.63 25.97 24.07
CA LEU A 224 -20.14 24.76 24.72
C LEU A 224 -19.77 24.70 26.20
N ALA A 225 -18.52 25.04 26.56
CA ALA A 225 -18.07 25.05 27.96
C ALA A 225 -18.84 26.09 28.78
N VAL A 226 -19.01 27.30 28.28
CA VAL A 226 -19.80 28.39 28.93
C VAL A 226 -21.26 27.97 29.09
N GLY A 227 -21.86 27.42 28.00
CA GLY A 227 -23.25 26.93 28.05
C GLY A 227 -23.45 25.80 29.04
N ALA A 228 -22.56 24.81 29.06
CA ALA A 228 -22.60 23.71 30.02
C ALA A 228 -22.40 24.19 31.48
N GLY A 229 -21.46 25.12 31.69
CA GLY A 229 -21.24 25.74 33.01
C GLY A 229 -22.44 26.54 33.51
N TRP A 230 -23.09 27.30 32.61
CA TRP A 230 -24.33 28.04 32.96
C TRP A 230 -25.48 27.10 33.28
N LEU A 231 -25.69 26.06 32.49
CA LEU A 231 -26.71 25.03 32.74
C LEU A 231 -26.46 24.31 34.09
N ALA A 232 -25.23 23.89 34.34
CA ALA A 232 -24.86 23.28 35.62
C ALA A 232 -25.13 24.23 36.79
N GLY A 233 -24.73 25.50 36.67
CA GLY A 233 -25.00 26.53 37.68
C GLY A 233 -26.49 26.75 37.95
N THR A 234 -27.36 26.66 36.94
CA THR A 234 -28.80 26.82 37.12
C THR A 234 -29.47 25.57 37.74
N VAL A 235 -29.03 24.38 37.36
CA VAL A 235 -29.53 23.11 37.86
C VAL A 235 -29.13 22.87 39.31
N PHE A 236 -27.85 23.05 39.66
CA PHE A 236 -27.33 22.81 40.99
C PHE A 236 -27.55 23.97 42.00
N ARG A 237 -27.98 25.15 41.52
CA ARG A 237 -28.26 26.30 42.38
C ARG A 237 -29.59 26.17 43.17
N LYS A 238 -30.40 25.17 42.87
CA LYS A 238 -31.69 24.90 43.55
C LYS A 238 -31.64 23.75 44.55
N GLY A 239 -30.43 23.41 45.06
CA GLY A 239 -30.25 22.47 46.14
C GLY A 239 -29.76 23.17 47.40
#